data_9638398dfd2c069ee5fec61f5f5a8f99
#
_entry.id   9638398dfd2c069ee5fec61f5f5a8f99
#
_cell.length_a   1.000
_cell.length_b   1.000
_cell.length_c   1.000
_cell.angle_alpha   90.00
_cell.angle_beta   90.00
_cell.angle_gamma   90.00
#
_symmetry.space_group_name_H-M   'P 1'
#
loop_
_entity.id
_entity.type
_entity.pdbx_description
1 polymer ?
#
loop_
_entity_poly.entity_id
_entity_poly.type
_entity_poly.pdbx_seq_one_letter_code
_entity_poly.pdbx_strand_id
1 'polypeptide(L)'
;MIERFTNASLKCPICNAPTALDGTKTLYCKGEKKHTYDISASGYINLASPKQCGGGDTKSAVKARSEFLDCGYYKPIADKIIELLMKYSNKSATVIDAGCGEGYYTTQIAKNVELAIGFDISKFAVEAAAKRAKREGIDNAEFCVASIFTMPIFNESADAVVNIFAPCVENEYFRVLKSGGILLVAHAGKEHLMGLKQTLYDSAYENDARADLPTDLELICEENLKYNIQVDKNANVMALFAMTPYYWRTSQNDAKKLDGLNSLKTEIDIIFSVYRKN
;
A
#
# COMPACT_ATOMS: atom_id res chain seq x y z
N MET A 1 -17.08 13.06 -12.41
CA MET A 1 -16.49 11.93 -11.64
C MET A 1 -15.52 11.14 -12.53
N ILE A 2 -14.59 11.53 -13.22
CA ILE A 2 -13.56 10.78 -13.95
C ILE A 2 -12.75 11.71 -14.86
N GLU A 3 -12.35 12.83 -14.28
CA GLU A 3 -11.19 13.56 -14.81
C GLU A 3 -9.89 13.04 -14.15
N ARG A 4 -9.99 12.00 -13.34
CA ARG A 4 -8.98 11.55 -12.39
C ARG A 4 -7.71 11.03 -13.04
N PHE A 5 -7.85 10.17 -14.05
CA PHE A 5 -6.68 9.63 -14.75
C PHE A 5 -6.08 10.56 -15.81
N THR A 6 -6.61 11.77 -15.98
CA THR A 6 -6.03 12.77 -16.91
C THR A 6 -4.82 13.48 -16.34
N ASN A 7 -4.76 13.65 -15.02
CA ASN A 7 -3.67 14.36 -14.34
C ASN A 7 -2.56 13.42 -13.86
N ALA A 8 -2.85 12.12 -13.74
CA ALA A 8 -1.82 11.17 -13.44
C ALA A 8 -0.89 11.05 -14.66
N SER A 9 0.40 11.19 -14.42
CA SER A 9 1.46 11.03 -15.43
C SER A 9 1.61 9.56 -15.86
N LEU A 10 0.47 8.89 -16.19
CA LEU A 10 0.42 7.49 -16.58
C LEU A 10 0.98 7.31 -17.99
N LYS A 11 1.77 6.26 -18.16
CA LYS A 11 2.25 5.80 -19.45
C LYS A 11 1.69 4.43 -19.80
N CYS A 12 1.59 4.16 -21.09
CA CYS A 12 1.18 2.86 -21.57
C CYS A 12 2.20 1.79 -21.16
N PRO A 13 1.80 0.71 -20.46
CA PRO A 13 2.74 -0.34 -20.03
C PRO A 13 3.32 -1.18 -21.20
N ILE A 14 2.75 -1.03 -22.41
CA ILE A 14 3.20 -1.79 -23.60
C ILE A 14 4.23 -0.99 -24.41
N CYS A 15 3.98 0.30 -24.68
CA CYS A 15 4.82 1.11 -25.56
C CYS A 15 5.40 2.36 -24.89
N ASN A 16 5.18 2.55 -23.60
CA ASN A 16 5.62 3.70 -22.81
C ASN A 16 5.13 5.09 -23.30
N ALA A 17 4.24 5.14 -24.31
CA ALA A 17 3.66 6.39 -24.77
C ALA A 17 2.74 6.99 -23.70
N PRO A 18 2.55 8.33 -23.69
CA PRO A 18 1.57 8.98 -22.86
C PRO A 18 0.17 8.40 -23.08
N THR A 19 -0.65 8.46 -22.03
CA THR A 19 -2.05 8.03 -22.09
C THR A 19 -3.01 9.23 -22.06
N ALA A 20 -4.23 9.02 -22.51
CA ALA A 20 -5.32 9.98 -22.40
C ALA A 20 -6.65 9.25 -22.23
N LEU A 21 -7.62 9.94 -21.62
CA LEU A 21 -8.99 9.44 -21.52
C LEU A 21 -9.75 9.65 -22.84
N ASP A 22 -10.52 8.63 -23.24
CA ASP A 22 -11.55 8.73 -24.28
C ASP A 22 -12.91 8.78 -23.58
N GLY A 23 -13.44 9.98 -23.41
CA GLY A 23 -14.63 10.18 -22.58
C GLY A 23 -14.39 9.84 -21.11
N THR A 24 -15.21 8.95 -20.54
CA THR A 24 -15.17 8.66 -19.09
C THR A 24 -14.83 7.22 -18.75
N LYS A 25 -14.54 6.35 -19.70
CA LYS A 25 -14.50 4.91 -19.46
C LYS A 25 -13.26 4.19 -19.97
N THR A 26 -12.51 4.80 -20.88
CA THR A 26 -11.38 4.12 -21.51
C THR A 26 -10.15 5.02 -21.51
N LEU A 27 -9.05 4.53 -20.99
CA LEU A 27 -7.73 5.11 -21.15
C LEU A 27 -7.10 4.51 -22.43
N TYR A 28 -6.54 5.35 -23.29
CA TYR A 28 -5.83 4.91 -24.47
C TYR A 28 -4.43 5.53 -24.54
N CYS A 29 -3.49 4.83 -25.16
CA CYS A 29 -2.16 5.38 -25.39
C CYS A 29 -2.11 6.23 -26.67
N LYS A 30 -1.25 7.24 -26.68
CA LYS A 30 -0.98 8.14 -27.82
C LYS A 30 0.15 7.65 -28.71
N GLY A 31 0.58 6.39 -28.56
CA GLY A 31 1.61 5.78 -29.42
C GLY A 31 1.10 5.41 -30.81
N GLU A 32 2.00 4.90 -31.66
CA GLU A 32 1.67 4.48 -33.03
C GLU A 32 0.55 3.44 -33.08
N LYS A 33 0.58 2.45 -32.14
CA LYS A 33 -0.51 1.51 -31.94
C LYS A 33 -1.34 1.94 -30.75
N LYS A 34 -2.63 2.17 -30.96
CA LYS A 34 -3.57 2.54 -29.91
C LYS A 34 -3.87 1.34 -29.01
N HIS A 35 -3.23 1.30 -27.81
CA HIS A 35 -3.59 0.35 -26.76
C HIS A 35 -4.66 0.98 -25.88
N THR A 36 -5.64 0.20 -25.45
CA THR A 36 -6.79 0.68 -24.67
C THR A 36 -6.92 -0.09 -23.36
N TYR A 37 -7.36 0.60 -22.32
CA TYR A 37 -7.53 0.07 -20.97
C TYR A 37 -8.85 0.59 -20.41
N ASP A 38 -9.79 -0.30 -20.14
CA ASP A 38 -11.08 0.10 -19.62
C ASP A 38 -11.01 0.40 -18.12
N ILE A 39 -11.65 1.49 -17.73
CA ILE A 39 -11.87 1.82 -16.33
C ILE A 39 -13.00 0.93 -15.82
N SER A 40 -12.74 0.18 -14.75
CA SER A 40 -13.73 -0.71 -14.16
C SER A 40 -14.93 0.07 -13.60
N ALA A 41 -16.07 -0.59 -13.43
CA ALA A 41 -17.24 0.01 -12.78
C ALA A 41 -16.96 0.45 -11.32
N SER A 42 -15.97 -0.14 -10.67
CA SER A 42 -15.49 0.26 -9.34
C SER A 42 -14.60 1.51 -9.37
N GLY A 43 -14.06 1.91 -10.54
CA GLY A 43 -13.25 3.12 -10.70
C GLY A 43 -11.73 2.89 -10.65
N TYR A 44 -11.24 1.68 -10.89
CA TYR A 44 -9.81 1.39 -11.04
C TYR A 44 -9.49 1.01 -12.49
N ILE A 45 -8.20 1.05 -12.82
CA ILE A 45 -7.66 0.64 -14.13
C ILE A 45 -6.72 -0.57 -13.97
N ASN A 46 -6.75 -1.47 -14.93
CA ASN A 46 -5.80 -2.60 -14.97
C ASN A 46 -4.73 -2.36 -16.03
N LEU A 47 -3.51 -2.06 -15.56
CA LEU A 47 -2.31 -1.83 -16.37
C LEU A 47 -1.27 -2.94 -16.21
N ALA A 48 -1.60 -4.03 -15.48
CA ALA A 48 -0.71 -5.18 -15.36
C ALA A 48 -0.59 -5.92 -16.71
N SER A 49 0.60 -6.35 -17.03
CA SER A 49 0.82 -7.21 -18.19
C SER A 49 0.20 -8.61 -17.97
N PRO A 50 -0.16 -9.35 -19.03
CA PRO A 50 -0.68 -10.71 -18.89
C PRO A 50 0.20 -11.66 -18.07
N LYS A 51 1.52 -11.45 -18.08
CA LYS A 51 2.49 -12.24 -17.31
C LYS A 51 2.46 -11.93 -15.81
N GLN A 52 1.93 -10.77 -15.42
CA GLN A 52 1.81 -10.31 -14.02
C GLN A 52 0.42 -10.58 -13.44
N CYS A 53 -0.54 -10.96 -14.27
CA CYS A 53 -1.91 -11.27 -13.84
C CYS A 53 -1.94 -12.50 -12.93
N GLY A 54 -2.69 -12.41 -11.84
CA GLY A 54 -2.88 -13.51 -10.87
C GLY A 54 -1.89 -13.51 -9.69
N GLY A 55 -1.00 -12.51 -9.61
CA GLY A 55 -0.16 -12.28 -8.43
C GLY A 55 -0.90 -11.51 -7.32
N GLY A 56 -0.27 -11.46 -6.15
CA GLY A 56 -0.75 -10.71 -4.99
C GLY A 56 -1.81 -11.44 -4.15
N ASP A 57 -2.46 -10.69 -3.28
CA ASP A 57 -3.39 -11.21 -2.29
C ASP A 57 -4.65 -11.81 -2.90
N THR A 58 -5.14 -12.87 -2.28
CA THR A 58 -6.43 -13.50 -2.60
C THR A 58 -7.60 -12.64 -2.11
N LYS A 59 -8.79 -12.88 -2.65
CA LYS A 59 -10.01 -12.18 -2.23
C LYS A 59 -10.30 -12.34 -0.72
N SER A 60 -10.02 -13.52 -0.15
CA SER A 60 -10.20 -13.76 1.28
C SER A 60 -9.20 -13.00 2.15
N ALA A 61 -7.93 -12.93 1.73
CA ALA A 61 -6.89 -12.17 2.42
C ALA A 61 -7.22 -10.67 2.42
N VAL A 62 -7.63 -10.13 1.26
CA VAL A 62 -8.06 -8.73 1.13
C VAL A 62 -9.24 -8.42 2.04
N LYS A 63 -10.25 -9.32 2.10
CA LYS A 63 -11.41 -9.16 2.98
C LYS A 63 -10.99 -9.13 4.45
N ALA A 64 -10.20 -10.10 4.89
CA ALA A 64 -9.71 -10.18 6.28
C ALA A 64 -8.93 -8.91 6.67
N ARG A 65 -8.03 -8.42 5.79
CA ARG A 65 -7.28 -7.19 6.02
C ARG A 65 -8.21 -5.98 6.13
N SER A 66 -9.18 -5.84 5.22
CA SER A 66 -10.15 -4.74 5.28
C SER A 66 -10.93 -4.74 6.60
N GLU A 67 -11.45 -5.90 7.02
CA GLU A 67 -12.20 -6.05 8.27
C GLU A 67 -11.37 -5.68 9.49
N PHE A 68 -10.10 -6.10 9.55
CA PHE A 68 -9.19 -5.76 10.64
C PHE A 68 -8.85 -4.26 10.68
N LEU A 69 -8.49 -3.68 9.53
CA LEU A 69 -8.12 -2.27 9.45
C LEU A 69 -9.31 -1.35 9.75
N ASP A 70 -10.52 -1.74 9.35
CA ASP A 70 -11.75 -1.00 9.66
C ASP A 70 -12.11 -1.01 11.17
N CYS A 71 -11.52 -1.92 11.96
CA CYS A 71 -11.60 -1.87 13.43
C CYS A 71 -10.77 -0.74 14.05
N GLY A 72 -9.90 -0.07 13.30
CA GLY A 72 -9.14 1.08 13.73
C GLY A 72 -7.87 0.78 14.54
N TYR A 73 -7.49 -0.49 14.72
CA TYR A 73 -6.27 -0.86 15.45
C TYR A 73 -5.01 -0.23 14.88
N TYR A 74 -4.97 0.02 13.55
CA TYR A 74 -3.83 0.61 12.84
C TYR A 74 -4.01 2.09 12.49
N LYS A 75 -5.04 2.74 13.08
CA LYS A 75 -5.23 4.18 12.88
C LYS A 75 -4.01 5.02 13.31
N PRO A 76 -3.33 4.76 14.45
CA PRO A 76 -2.13 5.51 14.81
C PRO A 76 -1.00 5.43 13.78
N ILE A 77 -0.89 4.30 13.04
CA ILE A 77 0.07 4.16 11.93
C ILE A 77 -0.30 5.12 10.80
N ALA A 78 -1.58 5.15 10.38
CA ALA A 78 -2.04 6.06 9.34
C ALA A 78 -1.85 7.54 9.74
N ASP A 79 -2.16 7.89 10.99
CA ASP A 79 -1.97 9.24 11.51
C ASP A 79 -0.48 9.65 11.47
N LYS A 80 0.45 8.74 11.82
CA LYS A 80 1.90 8.99 11.76
C LYS A 80 2.40 9.15 10.33
N ILE A 81 1.90 8.35 9.38
CA ILE A 81 2.22 8.49 7.95
C ILE A 81 1.82 9.88 7.46
N ILE A 82 0.60 10.35 7.80
CA ILE A 82 0.12 11.67 7.41
C ILE A 82 0.96 12.78 8.04
N GLU A 83 1.27 12.66 9.33
CA GLU A 83 2.15 13.61 10.04
C GLU A 83 3.48 13.78 9.31
N LEU A 84 4.16 12.67 8.99
CA LEU A 84 5.45 12.69 8.31
C LEU A 84 5.34 13.20 6.87
N LEU A 85 4.30 12.79 6.13
CA LEU A 85 4.05 13.33 4.80
C LEU A 85 3.86 14.85 4.82
N MET A 86 3.06 15.37 5.74
CA MET A 86 2.83 16.82 5.83
C MET A 86 4.03 17.60 6.35
N LYS A 87 4.91 16.95 7.12
CA LYS A 87 6.17 17.54 7.59
C LYS A 87 7.21 17.71 6.48
N TYR A 88 7.29 16.75 5.57
CA TYR A 88 8.35 16.68 4.54
C TYR A 88 7.87 16.88 3.11
N SER A 89 6.55 16.98 2.89
CA SER A 89 5.90 17.28 1.62
C SER A 89 4.88 18.42 1.80
N ASN A 90 3.84 18.51 0.96
CA ASN A 90 2.85 19.57 1.04
C ASN A 90 1.46 19.09 0.56
N LYS A 91 0.44 19.94 0.72
CA LYS A 91 -0.95 19.62 0.33
C LYS A 91 -1.17 19.51 -1.18
N SER A 92 -0.33 20.13 -1.99
CA SER A 92 -0.41 20.05 -3.46
C SER A 92 0.38 18.87 -4.02
N ALA A 93 0.79 17.95 -3.17
CA ALA A 93 1.60 16.80 -3.56
C ALA A 93 0.80 15.75 -4.33
N THR A 94 1.47 15.15 -5.32
CA THR A 94 1.10 13.85 -5.89
C THR A 94 1.85 12.77 -5.13
N VAL A 95 1.11 11.90 -4.45
CA VAL A 95 1.67 10.81 -3.63
C VAL A 95 1.37 9.46 -4.26
N ILE A 96 2.39 8.63 -4.43
CA ILE A 96 2.24 7.23 -4.84
C ILE A 96 2.23 6.34 -3.60
N ASP A 97 1.22 5.48 -3.48
CA ASP A 97 1.16 4.39 -2.50
C ASP A 97 1.55 3.08 -3.19
N ALA A 98 2.79 2.65 -2.95
CA ALA A 98 3.40 1.49 -3.61
C ALA A 98 3.11 0.20 -2.83
N GLY A 99 2.18 -0.61 -3.32
CA GLY A 99 1.62 -1.77 -2.64
C GLY A 99 0.41 -1.37 -1.79
N CYS A 100 -0.52 -0.61 -2.38
CA CYS A 100 -1.63 0.03 -1.68
C CYS A 100 -2.65 -0.92 -1.04
N GLY A 101 -2.61 -2.21 -1.40
CA GLY A 101 -3.57 -3.20 -0.90
C GLY A 101 -5.02 -2.78 -1.18
N GLU A 102 -5.86 -2.84 -0.14
CA GLU A 102 -7.28 -2.46 -0.19
C GLU A 102 -7.52 -0.95 0.05
N GLY A 103 -6.45 -0.12 -0.02
CA GLY A 103 -6.53 1.33 -0.06
C GLY A 103 -6.78 2.01 1.30
N TYR A 104 -6.61 1.31 2.41
CA TYR A 104 -6.82 1.89 3.75
C TYR A 104 -5.94 3.12 3.97
N TYR A 105 -4.64 3.01 3.72
CA TYR A 105 -3.71 4.13 3.87
C TYR A 105 -3.88 5.16 2.74
N THR A 106 -4.05 4.70 1.50
CA THR A 106 -4.23 5.58 0.34
C THR A 106 -5.39 6.55 0.53
N THR A 107 -6.55 6.08 1.04
CA THR A 107 -7.71 6.95 1.27
C THR A 107 -7.47 7.95 2.41
N GLN A 108 -6.70 7.60 3.44
CA GLN A 108 -6.34 8.56 4.50
C GLN A 108 -5.34 9.61 3.97
N ILE A 109 -4.36 9.19 3.18
CA ILE A 109 -3.40 10.10 2.52
C ILE A 109 -4.14 11.09 1.61
N ALA A 110 -5.06 10.60 0.79
CA ALA A 110 -5.82 11.43 -0.17
C ALA A 110 -6.58 12.60 0.50
N LYS A 111 -7.01 12.44 1.77
CA LYS A 111 -7.66 13.52 2.52
C LYS A 111 -6.75 14.73 2.80
N ASN A 112 -5.44 14.59 2.60
CA ASN A 112 -4.42 15.57 3.00
C ASN A 112 -3.55 16.08 1.84
N VAL A 113 -3.67 15.49 0.64
CA VAL A 113 -2.86 15.79 -0.54
C VAL A 113 -3.74 16.07 -1.76
N GLU A 114 -3.16 16.59 -2.83
CA GLU A 114 -3.91 16.87 -4.06
C GLU A 114 -4.30 15.59 -4.79
N LEU A 115 -3.39 14.63 -4.89
CA LEU A 115 -3.62 13.36 -5.58
C LEU A 115 -2.90 12.22 -4.88
N ALA A 116 -3.60 11.13 -4.61
CA ALA A 116 -3.01 9.86 -4.17
C ALA A 116 -3.22 8.79 -5.25
N ILE A 117 -2.15 8.08 -5.62
CA ILE A 117 -2.20 7.01 -6.65
C ILE A 117 -1.74 5.71 -6.00
N GLY A 118 -2.66 4.76 -5.86
CA GLY A 118 -2.37 3.42 -5.34
C GLY A 118 -2.04 2.42 -6.45
N PHE A 119 -0.90 1.76 -6.32
CA PHE A 119 -0.50 0.63 -7.18
C PHE A 119 -0.46 -0.66 -6.37
N ASP A 120 -1.12 -1.69 -6.85
CA ASP A 120 -1.00 -3.06 -6.32
C ASP A 120 -1.16 -4.07 -7.46
N ILE A 121 -0.51 -5.22 -7.35
CA ILE A 121 -0.63 -6.28 -8.36
C ILE A 121 -1.89 -7.11 -8.19
N SER A 122 -2.48 -7.14 -6.98
CA SER A 122 -3.72 -7.85 -6.72
C SER A 122 -4.93 -7.08 -7.22
N LYS A 123 -5.58 -7.60 -8.27
CA LYS A 123 -6.85 -7.07 -8.76
C LYS A 123 -7.92 -6.98 -7.66
N PHE A 124 -7.96 -7.96 -6.74
CA PHE A 124 -8.92 -7.98 -5.65
C PHE A 124 -8.67 -6.85 -4.64
N ALA A 125 -7.40 -6.57 -4.35
CA ALA A 125 -7.00 -5.48 -3.47
C ALA A 125 -7.37 -4.13 -4.10
N VAL A 126 -6.96 -3.89 -5.33
CA VAL A 126 -7.25 -2.64 -6.06
C VAL A 126 -8.76 -2.40 -6.24
N GLU A 127 -9.54 -3.45 -6.51
CA GLU A 127 -10.99 -3.35 -6.57
C GLU A 127 -11.60 -2.94 -5.22
N ALA A 128 -11.09 -3.51 -4.13
CA ALA A 128 -11.51 -3.15 -2.77
C ALA A 128 -11.12 -1.70 -2.44
N ALA A 129 -9.92 -1.27 -2.82
CA ALA A 129 -9.43 0.10 -2.65
C ALA A 129 -10.32 1.13 -3.36
N ALA A 130 -10.65 0.89 -4.64
CA ALA A 130 -11.55 1.75 -5.39
C ALA A 130 -12.97 1.83 -4.79
N LYS A 131 -13.49 0.70 -4.30
CA LYS A 131 -14.78 0.65 -3.60
C LYS A 131 -14.72 1.39 -2.25
N ARG A 132 -13.60 1.30 -1.51
CA ARG A 132 -13.36 2.04 -0.26
C ARG A 132 -13.39 3.55 -0.53
N ALA A 133 -12.61 4.04 -1.48
CA ALA A 133 -12.59 5.45 -1.84
C ALA A 133 -13.98 5.97 -2.22
N LYS A 134 -14.73 5.20 -3.02
CA LYS A 134 -16.11 5.55 -3.38
C LYS A 134 -17.04 5.61 -2.18
N ARG A 135 -16.95 4.64 -1.26
CA ARG A 135 -17.74 4.58 -0.02
C ARG A 135 -17.43 5.75 0.90
N GLU A 136 -16.16 6.16 0.98
CA GLU A 136 -15.69 7.26 1.84
C GLU A 136 -15.82 8.64 1.17
N GLY A 137 -16.32 8.73 -0.07
CA GLY A 137 -16.46 10.00 -0.80
C GLY A 137 -15.11 10.64 -1.19
N ILE A 138 -14.06 9.83 -1.29
CA ILE A 138 -12.72 10.27 -1.69
C ILE A 138 -12.67 10.31 -3.21
N ASP A 139 -12.39 11.48 -3.75
CA ASP A 139 -12.38 11.68 -5.19
C ASP A 139 -11.05 12.06 -5.82
N ASN A 140 -10.03 12.21 -5.04
CA ASN A 140 -8.64 12.41 -5.42
C ASN A 140 -7.73 11.20 -5.12
N ALA A 141 -8.31 9.99 -5.03
CA ALA A 141 -7.55 8.74 -4.96
C ALA A 141 -7.77 7.93 -6.23
N GLU A 142 -6.70 7.56 -6.91
CA GLU A 142 -6.70 6.74 -8.13
C GLU A 142 -6.06 5.38 -7.86
N PHE A 143 -6.58 4.32 -8.47
CA PHE A 143 -6.11 2.96 -8.21
C PHE A 143 -5.83 2.21 -9.50
N CYS A 144 -4.64 1.61 -9.57
CA CYS A 144 -4.17 0.89 -10.74
C CYS A 144 -3.69 -0.51 -10.34
N VAL A 145 -4.16 -1.53 -11.05
CA VAL A 145 -3.53 -2.86 -10.99
C VAL A 145 -2.25 -2.78 -11.80
N ALA A 146 -1.11 -2.78 -11.12
CA ALA A 146 0.21 -2.77 -11.73
C ALA A 146 1.27 -3.27 -10.75
N SER A 147 2.40 -3.73 -11.28
CA SER A 147 3.55 -4.09 -10.47
C SER A 147 4.28 -2.84 -9.96
N ILE A 148 4.61 -2.82 -8.68
CA ILE A 148 5.45 -1.77 -8.08
C ILE A 148 6.91 -1.85 -8.55
N PHE A 149 7.31 -2.95 -9.18
CA PHE A 149 8.65 -3.11 -9.77
C PHE A 149 8.80 -2.37 -11.10
N THR A 150 7.69 -2.04 -11.76
CA THR A 150 7.65 -1.33 -13.06
C THR A 150 6.34 -0.54 -13.14
N MET A 151 6.23 0.51 -12.37
CA MET A 151 5.02 1.32 -12.33
C MET A 151 4.80 2.05 -13.67
N PRO A 152 3.59 1.98 -14.24
CA PRO A 152 3.27 2.63 -15.51
C PRO A 152 3.06 4.15 -15.34
N ILE A 153 4.08 4.81 -14.80
CA ILE A 153 4.10 6.26 -14.55
C ILE A 153 5.44 6.84 -15.06
N PHE A 154 5.43 8.08 -15.51
CA PHE A 154 6.64 8.74 -15.99
C PHE A 154 7.66 8.98 -14.88
N ASN A 155 8.90 9.22 -15.27
CA ASN A 155 9.96 9.65 -14.37
C ASN A 155 9.57 10.99 -13.74
N GLU A 156 10.02 11.23 -12.52
CA GLU A 156 9.87 12.52 -11.82
C GLU A 156 8.42 13.04 -11.80
N SER A 157 7.47 12.13 -11.55
CA SER A 157 6.03 12.43 -11.54
C SER A 157 5.45 12.60 -10.15
N ALA A 158 6.12 12.08 -9.11
CA ALA A 158 5.62 12.07 -7.74
C ALA A 158 6.42 12.98 -6.82
N ASP A 159 5.73 13.70 -5.95
CA ASP A 159 6.33 14.47 -4.87
C ASP A 159 6.70 13.57 -3.68
N ALA A 160 5.95 12.49 -3.50
CA ALA A 160 6.23 11.48 -2.49
C ALA A 160 5.86 10.08 -2.97
N VAL A 161 6.60 9.08 -2.49
CA VAL A 161 6.25 7.66 -2.54
C VAL A 161 6.10 7.17 -1.10
N VAL A 162 5.04 6.44 -0.80
CA VAL A 162 4.90 5.70 0.45
C VAL A 162 4.98 4.20 0.18
N ASN A 163 5.71 3.49 1.01
CA ASN A 163 5.84 2.04 1.00
C ASN A 163 5.50 1.52 2.40
N ILE A 164 4.34 0.88 2.54
CA ILE A 164 3.80 0.45 3.83
C ILE A 164 3.68 -1.06 3.83
N PHE A 165 4.55 -1.76 4.57
CA PHE A 165 4.61 -3.23 4.66
C PHE A 165 4.74 -3.96 3.30
N ALA A 166 5.24 -3.28 2.29
CA ALA A 166 5.45 -3.83 0.94
C ALA A 166 6.95 -3.97 0.64
N PRO A 167 7.35 -4.79 -0.34
CA PRO A 167 8.76 -4.85 -0.78
C PRO A 167 9.26 -3.46 -1.20
N CYS A 168 10.49 -3.11 -0.83
CA CYS A 168 11.09 -1.85 -1.25
C CYS A 168 11.75 -2.02 -2.63
N VAL A 169 11.40 -1.16 -3.58
CA VAL A 169 11.93 -1.18 -4.95
C VAL A 169 12.60 0.16 -5.22
N GLU A 170 13.78 0.35 -4.62
CA GLU A 170 14.49 1.63 -4.57
C GLU A 170 14.66 2.28 -5.94
N ASN A 171 15.19 1.54 -6.93
CA ASN A 171 15.42 2.08 -8.29
C ASN A 171 14.15 2.62 -8.93
N GLU A 172 13.01 1.96 -8.71
CA GLU A 172 11.74 2.39 -9.27
C GLU A 172 11.19 3.60 -8.51
N TYR A 173 11.35 3.64 -7.19
CA TYR A 173 10.96 4.80 -6.37
C TYR A 173 11.82 6.02 -6.70
N PHE A 174 13.14 5.82 -6.84
CA PHE A 174 14.05 6.88 -7.30
C PHE A 174 13.64 7.42 -8.67
N ARG A 175 13.28 6.55 -9.61
CA ARG A 175 12.86 6.94 -10.96
C ARG A 175 11.61 7.82 -10.97
N VAL A 176 10.60 7.50 -10.16
CA VAL A 176 9.31 8.20 -10.18
C VAL A 176 9.30 9.46 -9.31
N LEU A 177 10.15 9.55 -8.31
CA LEU A 177 10.28 10.73 -7.46
C LEU A 177 10.89 11.89 -8.24
N LYS A 178 10.32 13.07 -8.07
CA LYS A 178 10.92 14.36 -8.46
C LYS A 178 12.20 14.61 -7.66
N SER A 179 13.09 15.46 -8.16
CA SER A 179 14.19 15.99 -7.34
C SER A 179 13.62 16.71 -6.11
N GLY A 180 14.19 16.46 -4.94
CA GLY A 180 13.66 16.93 -3.65
C GLY A 180 12.46 16.15 -3.11
N GLY A 181 11.91 15.20 -3.89
CA GLY A 181 10.81 14.34 -3.46
C GLY A 181 11.21 13.35 -2.36
N ILE A 182 10.24 12.83 -1.65
CA ILE A 182 10.47 11.95 -0.49
C ILE A 182 9.96 10.53 -0.70
N LEU A 183 10.68 9.56 -0.14
CA LEU A 183 10.21 8.19 0.08
C LEU A 183 9.96 7.99 1.58
N LEU A 184 8.73 7.64 1.96
CA LEU A 184 8.38 7.22 3.31
C LEU A 184 8.20 5.71 3.34
N VAL A 185 8.99 5.03 4.14
CA VAL A 185 8.92 3.58 4.35
C VAL A 185 8.42 3.30 5.76
N ALA A 186 7.36 2.49 5.88
CA ALA A 186 6.85 1.99 7.15
C ALA A 186 7.02 0.46 7.21
N HIS A 187 7.78 -0.02 8.18
CA HIS A 187 8.03 -1.45 8.34
C HIS A 187 7.97 -1.89 9.80
N ALA A 188 7.81 -3.21 10.00
CA ALA A 188 7.75 -3.80 11.33
C ALA A 188 9.08 -3.61 12.08
N GLY A 189 8.99 -3.12 13.32
CA GLY A 189 10.08 -3.15 14.28
C GLY A 189 10.23 -4.53 14.92
N LYS A 190 11.24 -4.68 15.78
CA LYS A 190 11.62 -5.97 16.38
C LYS A 190 10.48 -6.64 17.12
N GLU A 191 9.72 -5.88 17.89
CA GLU A 191 8.67 -6.39 18.78
C GLU A 191 7.27 -6.41 18.14
N HIS A 192 7.18 -6.04 16.84
CA HIS A 192 5.87 -6.00 16.18
C HIS A 192 5.18 -7.35 16.21
N LEU A 193 3.95 -7.38 16.75
CA LEU A 193 3.08 -8.55 16.92
C LEU A 193 3.71 -9.67 17.77
N MET A 194 4.53 -9.32 18.76
CA MET A 194 5.17 -10.31 19.63
C MET A 194 4.14 -11.17 20.38
N GLY A 195 3.05 -10.59 20.90
CA GLY A 195 1.98 -11.34 21.57
C GLY A 195 1.30 -12.36 20.65
N LEU A 196 1.14 -12.06 19.35
CA LEU A 196 0.65 -13.04 18.37
C LEU A 196 1.66 -14.17 18.17
N LYS A 197 2.96 -13.85 18.05
CA LYS A 197 4.02 -14.86 17.90
C LYS A 197 4.13 -15.76 19.11
N GLN A 198 4.05 -15.20 20.33
CA GLN A 198 4.06 -15.97 21.58
C GLN A 198 2.87 -16.92 21.72
N THR A 199 1.72 -16.56 21.12
CA THR A 199 0.58 -17.47 21.06
C THR A 199 0.80 -18.61 20.06
N LEU A 200 1.40 -18.32 18.91
CA LEU A 200 1.62 -19.30 17.84
C LEU A 200 2.78 -20.24 18.13
N TYR A 201 3.90 -19.72 18.63
CA TYR A 201 5.18 -20.44 18.70
C TYR A 201 5.66 -20.62 20.14
N ASP A 202 6.16 -21.79 20.45
CA ASP A 202 6.73 -22.09 21.78
C ASP A 202 8.00 -21.28 22.07
N SER A 203 8.71 -20.86 21.00
CA SER A 203 9.84 -19.92 21.07
C SER A 203 9.57 -18.77 20.10
N ALA A 204 9.02 -17.68 20.63
CA ALA A 204 8.80 -16.46 19.85
C ALA A 204 10.13 -15.76 19.54
N TYR A 205 10.25 -15.20 18.36
CA TYR A 205 11.46 -14.52 17.87
C TYR A 205 11.15 -13.08 17.46
N GLU A 206 12.14 -12.20 17.61
CA GLU A 206 12.06 -10.83 17.11
C GLU A 206 11.97 -10.81 15.57
N ASN A 207 11.41 -9.74 15.02
CA ASN A 207 11.49 -9.53 13.58
C ASN A 207 12.94 -9.16 13.20
N ASP A 208 13.39 -9.66 12.06
CA ASP A 208 14.68 -9.28 11.51
C ASP A 208 14.68 -7.80 11.12
N ALA A 209 15.84 -7.16 11.20
CA ALA A 209 16.02 -5.85 10.60
C ALA A 209 15.77 -5.92 9.09
N ARG A 210 15.09 -4.91 8.54
CA ARG A 210 14.82 -4.85 7.11
C ARG A 210 16.12 -4.71 6.34
N ALA A 211 16.42 -5.67 5.47
CA ALA A 211 17.64 -5.68 4.66
C ALA A 211 17.52 -4.87 3.35
N ASP A 212 16.28 -4.57 2.94
CA ASP A 212 15.96 -3.92 1.65
C ASP A 212 15.67 -2.41 1.80
N LEU A 213 16.32 -1.74 2.76
CA LEU A 213 16.23 -0.29 2.92
C LEU A 213 16.99 0.44 1.80
N PRO A 214 16.51 1.62 1.37
CA PRO A 214 17.18 2.44 0.37
C PRO A 214 18.61 2.81 0.75
N THR A 215 19.51 2.82 -0.23
CA THR A 215 20.93 3.18 -0.07
C THR A 215 21.34 4.39 -0.90
N ASP A 216 20.62 4.66 -2.01
CA ASP A 216 20.91 5.78 -2.95
C ASP A 216 20.09 7.03 -2.64
N LEU A 217 19.19 6.97 -1.64
CA LEU A 217 18.41 8.09 -1.14
C LEU A 217 18.96 8.54 0.23
N GLU A 218 18.94 9.83 0.50
CA GLU A 218 19.37 10.40 1.78
C GLU A 218 18.34 10.14 2.88
N LEU A 219 18.69 9.41 3.93
CA LEU A 219 17.85 9.27 5.12
C LEU A 219 17.78 10.60 5.88
N ILE A 220 16.61 11.21 5.95
CA ILE A 220 16.41 12.52 6.61
C ILE A 220 15.66 12.43 7.94
N CYS A 221 14.96 11.31 8.19
CA CYS A 221 14.23 11.09 9.44
C CYS A 221 14.02 9.60 9.66
N GLU A 222 14.16 9.16 10.92
CA GLU A 222 13.70 7.85 11.35
C GLU A 222 12.96 8.01 12.68
N GLU A 223 11.74 7.51 12.77
CA GLU A 223 10.91 7.57 13.95
C GLU A 223 10.30 6.19 14.23
N ASN A 224 10.11 5.86 15.50
CA ASN A 224 9.50 4.61 15.92
C ASN A 224 8.17 4.89 16.62
N LEU A 225 7.13 4.14 16.27
CA LEU A 225 5.83 4.17 16.91
C LEU A 225 5.57 2.83 17.59
N LYS A 226 5.48 2.86 18.93
CA LYS A 226 5.13 1.68 19.74
C LYS A 226 3.87 1.90 20.53
N TYR A 227 2.96 0.94 20.50
CA TYR A 227 1.77 0.89 21.36
C TYR A 227 1.23 -0.54 21.45
N ASN A 228 0.37 -0.78 22.43
CA ASN A 228 -0.29 -2.07 22.58
C ASN A 228 -1.71 -2.01 22.07
N ILE A 229 -2.16 -3.09 21.46
CA ILE A 229 -3.56 -3.29 21.09
C ILE A 229 -4.13 -4.52 21.81
N GLN A 230 -5.42 -4.45 22.09
CA GLN A 230 -6.19 -5.61 22.47
C GLN A 230 -7.17 -5.90 21.35
N VAL A 231 -6.95 -7.00 20.67
CA VAL A 231 -7.80 -7.46 19.57
C VAL A 231 -8.89 -8.34 20.15
N ASP A 232 -10.10 -7.82 20.22
CA ASP A 232 -11.25 -8.56 20.69
C ASP A 232 -11.95 -9.31 19.57
N LYS A 233 -12.62 -10.42 19.92
CA LYS A 233 -13.29 -11.38 19.04
C LYS A 233 -12.34 -12.23 18.21
N ASN A 234 -12.58 -13.53 18.22
CA ASN A 234 -11.77 -14.48 17.45
C ASN A 234 -11.68 -14.13 15.95
N ALA A 235 -12.75 -13.64 15.34
CA ALA A 235 -12.73 -13.23 13.94
C ALA A 235 -11.67 -12.16 13.63
N ASN A 236 -11.47 -11.18 14.54
CA ASN A 236 -10.45 -10.13 14.37
C ASN A 236 -9.04 -10.67 14.63
N VAL A 237 -8.88 -11.62 15.57
CA VAL A 237 -7.60 -12.31 15.80
C VAL A 237 -7.19 -13.09 14.55
N MET A 238 -8.12 -13.84 13.97
CA MET A 238 -7.89 -14.59 12.73
C MET A 238 -7.63 -13.65 11.54
N ALA A 239 -8.30 -12.51 11.47
CA ALA A 239 -8.08 -11.51 10.44
C ALA A 239 -6.67 -10.88 10.57
N LEU A 240 -6.23 -10.54 11.79
CA LEU A 240 -4.87 -10.10 12.06
C LEU A 240 -3.84 -11.15 11.61
N PHE A 241 -4.03 -12.40 12.01
CA PHE A 241 -3.13 -13.49 11.61
C PHE A 241 -3.05 -13.63 10.08
N ALA A 242 -4.21 -13.65 9.39
CA ALA A 242 -4.30 -13.83 7.94
C ALA A 242 -3.61 -12.72 7.12
N MET A 243 -3.43 -11.52 7.68
CA MET A 243 -2.75 -10.42 7.00
C MET A 243 -1.23 -10.40 7.24
N THR A 244 -0.71 -11.30 8.05
CA THR A 244 0.72 -11.37 8.35
C THR A 244 1.45 -12.39 7.46
N PRO A 245 2.79 -12.23 7.26
CA PRO A 245 3.61 -13.25 6.59
C PRO A 245 3.61 -14.60 7.34
N TYR A 246 3.27 -14.60 8.63
CA TYR A 246 3.22 -15.80 9.47
C TYR A 246 2.14 -16.77 8.99
N TYR A 247 1.03 -16.29 8.45
CA TYR A 247 -0.07 -17.12 7.94
C TYR A 247 0.41 -18.23 7.00
N TRP A 248 1.36 -17.93 6.12
CA TRP A 248 1.88 -18.87 5.13
C TRP A 248 3.00 -19.78 5.66
N ARG A 249 3.56 -19.46 6.83
CA ARG A 249 4.72 -20.17 7.42
C ARG A 249 4.36 -20.99 8.64
N THR A 250 3.22 -20.71 9.26
CA THR A 250 2.76 -21.38 10.48
C THR A 250 2.14 -22.72 10.16
N SER A 251 2.50 -23.75 10.95
CA SER A 251 1.88 -25.08 10.84
C SER A 251 0.38 -25.02 11.16
N GLN A 252 -0.40 -25.96 10.62
CA GLN A 252 -1.83 -26.06 10.94
C GLN A 252 -2.07 -26.27 12.43
N ASN A 253 -1.18 -27.01 13.11
CA ASN A 253 -1.32 -27.27 14.55
C ASN A 253 -1.09 -26.00 15.37
N ASP A 254 -0.09 -25.18 15.00
CA ASP A 254 0.15 -23.91 15.69
C ASP A 254 -0.93 -22.89 15.39
N ALA A 255 -1.42 -22.82 14.16
CA ALA A 255 -2.53 -21.95 13.80
C ALA A 255 -3.81 -22.26 14.61
N LYS A 256 -4.06 -23.53 14.94
CA LYS A 256 -5.19 -23.94 15.80
C LYS A 256 -5.13 -23.37 17.22
N LYS A 257 -3.95 -22.93 17.70
CA LYS A 257 -3.82 -22.25 19.01
C LYS A 257 -4.62 -20.93 19.04
N LEU A 258 -4.95 -20.37 17.88
CA LEU A 258 -5.80 -19.19 17.75
C LEU A 258 -7.29 -19.52 17.72
N ASP A 259 -7.66 -20.78 17.50
CA ASP A 259 -9.08 -21.20 17.44
C ASP A 259 -9.74 -20.98 18.82
N GLY A 260 -10.87 -20.24 18.82
CA GLY A 260 -11.57 -19.92 20.06
C GLY A 260 -10.93 -18.84 20.94
N LEU A 261 -9.79 -18.28 20.56
CA LEU A 261 -9.17 -17.17 21.29
C LEU A 261 -9.98 -15.88 21.09
N ASN A 262 -10.73 -15.48 22.12
CA ASN A 262 -11.65 -14.33 22.02
C ASN A 262 -10.98 -12.98 22.29
N SER A 263 -9.73 -12.96 22.73
CA SER A 263 -8.96 -11.74 22.94
C SER A 263 -7.47 -12.03 22.80
N LEU A 264 -6.74 -11.13 22.16
CA LEU A 264 -5.30 -11.18 21.99
C LEU A 264 -4.72 -9.80 22.32
N LYS A 265 -3.77 -9.75 23.26
CA LYS A 265 -2.93 -8.56 23.47
C LYS A 265 -1.66 -8.72 22.66
N THR A 266 -1.29 -7.69 21.91
CA THR A 266 -0.06 -7.71 21.14
C THR A 266 0.48 -6.29 20.92
N GLU A 267 1.75 -6.21 20.65
CA GLU A 267 2.51 -4.99 20.42
C GLU A 267 2.42 -4.56 18.97
N ILE A 268 2.25 -3.28 18.76
CA ILE A 268 2.48 -2.62 17.48
C ILE A 268 3.80 -1.86 17.63
N ASP A 269 4.76 -2.22 16.81
CA ASP A 269 6.11 -1.64 16.78
C ASP A 269 6.46 -1.37 15.32
N ILE A 270 6.40 -0.10 14.89
CA ILE A 270 6.60 0.31 13.50
C ILE A 270 7.71 1.34 13.43
N ILE A 271 8.64 1.11 12.53
CA ILE A 271 9.70 2.06 12.17
C ILE A 271 9.28 2.79 10.89
N PHE A 272 9.36 4.10 10.93
CA PHE A 272 9.13 4.99 9.81
C PHE A 272 10.44 5.64 9.43
N SER A 273 10.89 5.41 8.19
CA SER A 273 12.08 6.03 7.64
C SER A 273 11.69 6.92 6.47
N VAL A 274 12.12 8.19 6.51
CA VAL A 274 11.89 9.16 5.44
C VAL A 274 13.21 9.43 4.75
N TYR A 275 13.23 9.23 3.45
CA TYR A 275 14.37 9.47 2.59
C TYR A 275 14.06 10.60 1.61
N ARG A 276 15.09 11.29 1.14
CA ARG A 276 14.99 12.34 0.12
C ARG A 276 15.80 11.98 -1.12
N LYS A 277 15.22 12.26 -2.28
CA LYS A 277 15.93 12.24 -3.55
C LYS A 277 16.61 13.60 -3.75
N ASN A 278 17.95 13.60 -3.84
CA ASN A 278 18.76 14.79 -4.13
C ASN A 278 18.72 15.16 -5.61
#